data_585883aaf60ec00ca4e52b8cea805257
#
_entry.id   585883aaf60ec00ca4e52b8cea805257
#
_cell.length_a   1.000
_cell.length_b   1.000
_cell.length_c   1.000
_cell.angle_alpha   90.00
_cell.angle_beta   90.00
_cell.angle_gamma   90.00
#
_symmetry.space_group_name_H-M   'P 1'
#
loop_
_entity.id
_entity.type
_entity.pdbx_description
1 polymer ?
#
loop_
_entity_poly.entity_id
_entity_poly.type
_entity_poly.pdbx_seq_one_letter_code
_entity_poly.pdbx_strand_id
1 'polypeptide(L)'
;MADTVTETETGTGTGTGTHTTVNSVEIRGLSRAFDGHTVLHDLDLDLREGEFVALLGHSGCGKSTLLRILAGLDEEIGGEVTVPARRSAAFQSPRLLPWLKTWRNVVLGLPGRPDRALADKALAEVGIAERATVWPKTLSGGQAQRVSLARALVREPELLLLDEPFGALDALTRGRVQQLVAELWERHGCAILLVTHDVEEALLLADRVLVMDEGRIAHELTVDLPRPRDLTAPEFVTLRARLLNWLGVTGTLEGTSS
;
A
#
# COMPACT_ATOMS: atom_id res chain seq x y z
N MET A 1 29.31 36.06 -59.93
CA MET A 1 28.43 34.90 -59.78
C MET A 1 28.29 34.68 -58.32
N ALA A 2 27.13 34.97 -57.76
CA ALA A 2 26.87 35.13 -56.32
C ALA A 2 26.37 33.84 -55.76
N ASP A 3 27.04 33.34 -54.69
CA ASP A 3 26.55 32.29 -53.84
C ASP A 3 25.71 32.89 -52.72
N THR A 4 24.46 32.54 -52.69
CA THR A 4 23.53 32.94 -51.64
C THR A 4 23.55 31.85 -50.54
N VAL A 5 24.09 32.21 -49.38
CA VAL A 5 24.06 31.40 -48.18
C VAL A 5 22.77 31.74 -47.43
N THR A 6 21.90 30.74 -47.25
CA THR A 6 20.67 30.87 -46.47
C THR A 6 21.00 30.40 -45.05
N GLU A 7 20.97 31.28 -44.07
CA GLU A 7 21.07 30.97 -42.65
C GLU A 7 19.72 30.43 -42.16
N THR A 8 19.76 29.23 -41.57
CA THR A 8 18.59 28.64 -40.93
C THR A 8 18.69 28.92 -39.43
N GLU A 9 17.80 29.75 -38.92
CA GLU A 9 17.63 30.00 -37.49
C GLU A 9 17.09 28.75 -36.78
N THR A 10 17.86 28.18 -35.86
CA THR A 10 17.42 27.14 -34.92
C THR A 10 16.65 27.79 -33.77
N GLY A 11 15.34 27.73 -33.83
CA GLY A 11 14.46 28.07 -32.72
C GLY A 11 14.56 27.03 -31.63
N THR A 12 15.09 27.40 -30.46
CA THR A 12 15.04 26.63 -29.22
C THR A 12 13.61 26.65 -28.66
N GLY A 13 12.83 25.65 -29.02
CA GLY A 13 11.54 25.38 -28.37
C GLY A 13 11.77 24.74 -26.99
N THR A 14 11.54 25.49 -25.91
CA THR A 14 11.38 24.97 -24.55
C THR A 14 10.10 24.15 -24.51
N GLY A 15 10.20 22.84 -24.75
CA GLY A 15 9.12 21.90 -24.52
C GLY A 15 8.88 21.74 -23.02
N THR A 16 7.82 22.33 -22.51
CA THR A 16 7.20 21.94 -21.23
C THR A 16 6.70 20.51 -21.39
N GLY A 17 7.52 19.56 -20.95
CA GLY A 17 7.12 18.17 -20.86
C GLY A 17 5.96 18.05 -19.87
N THR A 18 4.76 17.86 -20.37
CA THR A 18 3.64 17.34 -19.59
C THR A 18 4.03 15.92 -19.18
N HIS A 19 4.49 15.75 -17.93
CA HIS A 19 4.62 14.44 -17.32
C HIS A 19 3.22 13.81 -17.27
N THR A 20 2.92 12.97 -18.25
CA THR A 20 1.71 12.14 -18.19
C THR A 20 1.89 11.22 -16.98
N THR A 21 1.17 11.49 -15.90
CA THR A 21 1.16 10.64 -14.71
C THR A 21 0.51 9.33 -15.12
N VAL A 22 1.27 8.23 -15.07
CA VAL A 22 0.76 6.90 -15.37
C VAL A 22 0.14 6.36 -14.09
N ASN A 23 -1.13 5.95 -14.17
CA ASN A 23 -1.81 5.32 -13.04
C ASN A 23 -1.51 3.81 -13.03
N SER A 24 -1.18 3.30 -11.85
CA SER A 24 -1.04 1.87 -11.60
C SER A 24 -2.42 1.22 -11.36
N VAL A 25 -3.35 1.96 -10.73
CA VAL A 25 -4.72 1.54 -10.48
C VAL A 25 -5.68 2.62 -10.94
N GLU A 26 -6.74 2.23 -11.65
CA GLU A 26 -7.86 3.11 -11.99
C GLU A 26 -9.17 2.42 -11.65
N ILE A 27 -10.01 3.10 -10.87
CA ILE A 27 -11.34 2.65 -10.46
C ILE A 27 -12.34 3.73 -10.84
N ARG A 28 -13.42 3.33 -11.52
CA ARG A 28 -14.51 4.23 -11.92
C ARG A 28 -15.87 3.60 -11.60
N GLY A 29 -16.63 4.28 -10.76
CA GLY A 29 -17.98 3.88 -10.39
C GLY A 29 -18.08 2.52 -9.72
N LEU A 30 -17.04 2.09 -8.96
CA LEU A 30 -17.00 0.77 -8.35
C LEU A 30 -18.10 0.60 -7.32
N SER A 31 -18.94 -0.42 -7.53
CA SER A 31 -20.01 -0.79 -6.62
C SER A 31 -19.96 -2.29 -6.32
N ARG A 32 -20.20 -2.68 -5.07
CA ARG A 32 -20.26 -4.06 -4.63
C ARG A 32 -21.33 -4.25 -3.57
N ALA A 33 -22.18 -5.27 -3.75
CA ALA A 33 -23.21 -5.64 -2.79
C ALA A 33 -23.08 -7.12 -2.41
N PHE A 34 -23.44 -7.46 -1.16
CA PHE A 34 -23.56 -8.82 -0.64
C PHE A 34 -24.98 -9.00 -0.07
N ASP A 35 -25.68 -10.02 -0.49
CA ASP A 35 -27.04 -10.35 -0.01
C ASP A 35 -27.99 -9.13 0.01
N GLY A 36 -27.90 -8.28 -1.01
CA GLY A 36 -28.71 -7.06 -1.13
C GLY A 36 -28.19 -5.84 -0.35
N HIS A 37 -27.13 -5.96 0.43
CA HIS A 37 -26.49 -4.85 1.14
C HIS A 37 -25.30 -4.33 0.34
N THR A 38 -25.37 -3.10 -0.15
CA THR A 38 -24.27 -2.44 -0.84
C THR A 38 -23.18 -2.08 0.17
N VAL A 39 -21.94 -2.47 -0.14
CA VAL A 39 -20.74 -2.23 0.69
C VAL A 39 -19.83 -1.19 0.06
N LEU A 40 -19.77 -1.13 -1.27
CA LEU A 40 -19.07 -0.08 -2.02
C LEU A 40 -20.08 0.65 -2.90
N HIS A 41 -20.03 1.98 -2.89
CA HIS A 41 -21.03 2.83 -3.48
C HIS A 41 -20.40 3.81 -4.47
N ASP A 42 -20.37 3.47 -5.77
CA ASP A 42 -19.93 4.37 -6.83
C ASP A 42 -18.56 5.01 -6.52
N LEU A 43 -17.59 4.17 -6.19
CA LEU A 43 -16.27 4.59 -5.71
C LEU A 43 -15.34 4.83 -6.89
N ASP A 44 -14.72 6.01 -6.92
CA ASP A 44 -13.63 6.37 -7.82
C ASP A 44 -12.31 6.43 -7.05
N LEU A 45 -11.24 5.90 -7.65
CA LEU A 45 -9.91 5.94 -7.06
C LEU A 45 -8.84 5.77 -8.13
N ASP A 46 -7.78 6.57 -8.04
CA ASP A 46 -6.56 6.42 -8.83
C ASP A 46 -5.35 6.23 -7.89
N LEU A 47 -4.48 5.29 -8.22
CA LEU A 47 -3.13 5.17 -7.64
C LEU A 47 -2.11 5.34 -8.75
N ARG A 48 -1.13 6.21 -8.55
CA ARG A 48 -0.03 6.42 -9.47
C ARG A 48 1.03 5.33 -9.34
N GLU A 49 1.78 5.10 -10.38
CA GLU A 49 2.97 4.24 -10.29
C GLU A 49 3.92 4.75 -9.21
N GLY A 50 4.41 3.83 -8.38
CA GLY A 50 5.33 4.13 -7.29
C GLY A 50 4.74 4.92 -6.12
N GLU A 51 3.44 5.27 -6.14
CA GLU A 51 2.80 6.02 -5.05
C GLU A 51 2.51 5.12 -3.85
N PHE A 52 2.75 5.63 -2.65
CA PHE A 52 2.32 4.99 -1.41
C PHE A 52 1.03 5.65 -0.90
N VAL A 53 -0.09 4.94 -1.00
CA VAL A 53 -1.40 5.41 -0.53
C VAL A 53 -1.84 4.62 0.69
N ALA A 54 -2.32 5.31 1.73
CA ALA A 54 -2.97 4.68 2.87
C ALA A 54 -4.48 4.89 2.82
N LEU A 55 -5.24 3.85 3.16
CA LEU A 55 -6.69 3.86 3.26
C LEU A 55 -7.11 3.67 4.71
N LEU A 56 -7.61 4.72 5.33
CA LEU A 56 -8.19 4.75 6.67
C LEU A 56 -9.71 4.60 6.62
N GLY A 57 -10.32 4.23 7.73
CA GLY A 57 -11.77 4.19 7.92
C GLY A 57 -12.18 3.22 9.02
N HIS A 58 -13.43 3.31 9.45
CA HIS A 58 -13.99 2.44 10.49
C HIS A 58 -14.10 0.98 10.05
N SER A 59 -14.24 0.06 11.01
CA SER A 59 -14.53 -1.33 10.73
C SER A 59 -15.84 -1.45 9.95
N GLY A 60 -15.84 -2.25 8.88
CA GLY A 60 -17.03 -2.47 8.06
C GLY A 60 -17.29 -1.44 6.95
N CYS A 61 -16.53 -0.34 6.83
CA CYS A 61 -16.76 0.68 5.80
C CYS A 61 -16.38 0.25 4.37
N GLY A 62 -15.87 -0.98 4.13
CA GLY A 62 -15.59 -1.51 2.79
C GLY A 62 -14.11 -1.69 2.42
N LYS A 63 -13.13 -1.29 3.26
CA LYS A 63 -11.68 -1.35 2.94
C LYS A 63 -11.21 -2.73 2.50
N SER A 64 -11.52 -3.77 3.27
CA SER A 64 -11.10 -5.14 2.95
C SER A 64 -11.82 -5.68 1.71
N THR A 65 -13.04 -5.21 1.41
CA THR A 65 -13.74 -5.53 0.17
C THR A 65 -13.02 -4.91 -1.02
N LEU A 66 -12.68 -3.62 -0.95
CA LEU A 66 -11.89 -2.94 -1.98
C LEU A 66 -10.56 -3.65 -2.22
N LEU A 67 -9.83 -3.96 -1.16
CA LEU A 67 -8.54 -4.64 -1.27
C LEU A 67 -8.68 -6.03 -1.93
N ARG A 68 -9.74 -6.80 -1.62
CA ARG A 68 -10.01 -8.11 -2.25
C ARG A 68 -10.32 -7.97 -3.74
N ILE A 69 -11.06 -6.96 -4.14
CA ILE A 69 -11.34 -6.67 -5.55
C ILE A 69 -10.04 -6.36 -6.28
N LEU A 70 -9.21 -5.46 -5.77
CA LEU A 70 -7.91 -5.12 -6.35
C LEU A 70 -6.95 -6.33 -6.40
N ALA A 71 -7.04 -7.23 -5.43
CA ALA A 71 -6.28 -8.49 -5.43
C ALA A 71 -6.80 -9.52 -6.46
N GLY A 72 -7.96 -9.28 -7.09
CA GLY A 72 -8.62 -10.23 -8.00
C GLY A 72 -9.23 -11.43 -7.27
N LEU A 73 -9.66 -11.23 -6.02
CA LEU A 73 -10.30 -12.23 -5.18
C LEU A 73 -11.83 -12.08 -5.11
N ASP A 74 -12.36 -11.01 -5.69
CA ASP A 74 -13.79 -10.73 -5.82
C ASP A 74 -14.02 -10.03 -7.17
N GLU A 75 -14.81 -10.62 -8.04
CA GLU A 75 -15.05 -10.18 -9.41
C GLU A 75 -16.52 -9.75 -9.66
N GLU A 76 -17.40 -9.95 -8.67
CA GLU A 76 -18.80 -9.55 -8.77
C GLU A 76 -18.96 -8.05 -8.46
N ILE A 77 -18.60 -7.19 -9.40
CA ILE A 77 -18.57 -5.73 -9.23
C ILE A 77 -19.41 -5.02 -10.29
N GLY A 78 -19.90 -3.82 -9.95
CA GLY A 78 -20.33 -2.81 -10.92
C GLY A 78 -19.23 -1.78 -11.10
N GLY A 79 -19.23 -1.08 -12.25
CA GLY A 79 -18.19 -0.13 -12.61
C GLY A 79 -16.97 -0.76 -13.29
N GLU A 80 -15.87 -0.03 -13.35
CA GLU A 80 -14.64 -0.44 -14.04
C GLU A 80 -13.46 -0.40 -13.08
N VAL A 81 -12.62 -1.45 -13.11
CA VAL A 81 -11.39 -1.56 -12.30
C VAL A 81 -10.25 -2.01 -13.20
N THR A 82 -9.24 -1.16 -13.33
CA THR A 82 -7.99 -1.47 -14.01
C THR A 82 -6.88 -1.59 -12.99
N VAL A 83 -6.20 -2.72 -12.97
CA VAL A 83 -5.07 -3.01 -12.06
C VAL A 83 -3.95 -3.70 -12.83
N PRO A 84 -2.68 -3.56 -12.41
CA PRO A 84 -1.57 -4.23 -13.07
C PRO A 84 -1.68 -5.75 -12.92
N ALA A 85 -1.15 -6.47 -13.92
CA ALA A 85 -1.11 -7.93 -13.91
C ALA A 85 -0.23 -8.47 -12.77
N ARG A 86 0.90 -7.80 -12.50
CA ARG A 86 1.82 -8.14 -11.41
C ARG A 86 1.40 -7.43 -10.13
N ARG A 87 0.46 -8.03 -9.41
CA ARG A 87 0.01 -7.56 -8.10
C ARG A 87 0.19 -8.62 -7.04
N SER A 88 0.46 -8.19 -5.81
CA SER A 88 0.62 -9.07 -4.64
C SER A 88 -0.07 -8.49 -3.43
N ALA A 89 -0.45 -9.36 -2.49
CA ALA A 89 -1.08 -8.94 -1.25
C ALA A 89 -0.40 -9.59 -0.04
N ALA A 90 -0.25 -8.79 1.04
CA ALA A 90 0.11 -9.26 2.37
C ALA A 90 -1.04 -8.88 3.32
N PHE A 91 -1.56 -9.88 4.04
CA PHE A 91 -2.73 -9.75 4.92
C PHE A 91 -2.29 -9.60 6.37
N GLN A 92 -3.21 -9.14 7.22
CA GLN A 92 -3.05 -9.02 8.67
C GLN A 92 -2.54 -10.33 9.29
N SER A 93 -3.14 -11.48 8.93
CA SER A 93 -2.58 -12.80 9.22
C SER A 93 -1.59 -13.17 8.10
N PRO A 94 -0.35 -13.59 8.43
CA PRO A 94 0.67 -13.96 7.43
C PRO A 94 0.27 -15.12 6.51
N ARG A 95 -0.73 -15.92 6.90
CA ARG A 95 -1.27 -17.07 6.13
C ARG A 95 -0.18 -17.97 5.58
N LEU A 96 0.83 -18.26 6.40
CA LEU A 96 1.89 -19.20 6.04
C LEU A 96 1.37 -20.63 6.15
N LEU A 97 1.72 -21.47 5.17
CA LEU A 97 1.37 -22.89 5.19
C LEU A 97 2.24 -23.60 6.23
N PRO A 98 1.66 -24.13 7.32
CA PRO A 98 2.42 -24.65 8.46
C PRO A 98 3.23 -25.91 8.14
N TRP A 99 2.87 -26.64 7.06
CA TRP A 99 3.56 -27.83 6.57
C TRP A 99 4.65 -27.54 5.53
N LEU A 100 4.90 -26.26 5.21
CA LEU A 100 6.01 -25.84 4.37
C LEU A 100 7.03 -25.08 5.20
N LYS A 101 8.33 -25.32 4.95
CA LYS A 101 9.41 -24.50 5.52
C LYS A 101 9.30 -23.06 5.05
N THR A 102 9.88 -22.13 5.83
CA THR A 102 9.82 -20.69 5.57
C THR A 102 10.16 -20.33 4.13
N TRP A 103 11.29 -20.82 3.60
CA TRP A 103 11.69 -20.52 2.23
C TRP A 103 10.68 -21.00 1.17
N ARG A 104 10.01 -22.14 1.39
CA ARG A 104 8.97 -22.65 0.49
C ARG A 104 7.70 -21.81 0.54
N ASN A 105 7.40 -21.19 1.69
CA ASN A 105 6.31 -20.23 1.80
C ASN A 105 6.58 -18.98 0.97
N VAL A 106 7.85 -18.51 0.89
CA VAL A 106 8.21 -17.31 0.11
C VAL A 106 7.96 -17.54 -1.38
N VAL A 107 8.41 -18.65 -1.95
CA VAL A 107 8.30 -18.95 -3.40
C VAL A 107 6.99 -19.68 -3.76
N LEU A 108 6.04 -19.75 -2.83
CA LEU A 108 4.76 -20.42 -3.06
C LEU A 108 3.99 -19.75 -4.20
N GLY A 109 3.57 -20.57 -5.19
CA GLY A 109 2.79 -20.12 -6.34
C GLY A 109 3.60 -19.36 -7.40
N LEU A 110 4.92 -19.35 -7.34
CA LEU A 110 5.76 -18.98 -8.48
C LEU A 110 5.76 -20.11 -9.53
N PRO A 111 5.86 -19.77 -10.83
CA PRO A 111 5.93 -20.78 -11.87
C PRO A 111 7.22 -21.61 -11.76
N GLY A 112 7.15 -22.86 -12.20
CA GLY A 112 8.29 -23.77 -12.25
C GLY A 112 8.61 -24.48 -10.93
N ARG A 113 9.86 -24.90 -10.76
CA ARG A 113 10.33 -25.53 -9.51
C ARG A 113 10.64 -24.47 -8.46
N PRO A 114 10.33 -24.74 -7.16
CA PRO A 114 10.68 -23.80 -6.09
C PRO A 114 12.18 -23.49 -6.08
N ASP A 115 12.53 -22.23 -6.31
CA ASP A 115 13.92 -21.76 -6.31
C ASP A 115 14.32 -21.33 -4.90
N ARG A 116 15.32 -22.05 -4.36
CA ARG A 116 15.85 -21.80 -3.03
C ARG A 116 16.67 -20.50 -2.99
N ALA A 117 17.45 -20.20 -4.02
CA ALA A 117 18.29 -19.00 -4.06
C ALA A 117 17.42 -17.73 -4.11
N LEU A 118 16.34 -17.77 -4.88
CA LEU A 118 15.37 -16.68 -4.94
C LEU A 118 14.71 -16.44 -3.57
N ALA A 119 14.32 -17.51 -2.88
CA ALA A 119 13.75 -17.41 -1.53
C ALA A 119 14.75 -16.83 -0.52
N ASP A 120 16.01 -17.25 -0.57
CA ASP A 120 17.07 -16.79 0.34
C ASP A 120 17.34 -15.29 0.11
N LYS A 121 17.37 -14.83 -1.15
CA LYS A 121 17.47 -13.40 -1.50
C LYS A 121 16.31 -12.60 -0.90
N ALA A 122 15.06 -13.02 -1.13
CA ALA A 122 13.90 -12.34 -0.61
C ALA A 122 13.85 -12.33 0.93
N LEU A 123 14.27 -13.41 1.60
CA LEU A 123 14.38 -13.46 3.07
C LEU A 123 15.49 -12.55 3.61
N ALA A 124 16.59 -12.39 2.86
CA ALA A 124 17.67 -11.47 3.22
C ALA A 124 17.19 -10.01 3.13
N GLU A 125 16.40 -9.65 2.11
CA GLU A 125 15.83 -8.30 1.95
C GLU A 125 14.95 -7.90 3.14
N VAL A 126 14.21 -8.86 3.72
CA VAL A 126 13.41 -8.62 4.92
C VAL A 126 14.14 -8.92 6.24
N GLY A 127 15.45 -9.18 6.19
CA GLY A 127 16.32 -9.33 7.36
C GLY A 127 16.07 -10.59 8.21
N ILE A 128 15.68 -11.72 7.60
CA ILE A 128 15.45 -13.02 8.27
C ILE A 128 15.97 -14.22 7.47
N ALA A 129 17.08 -14.07 6.74
CA ALA A 129 17.66 -15.13 5.94
C ALA A 129 17.98 -16.41 6.76
N GLU A 130 18.40 -16.24 8.02
CA GLU A 130 18.71 -17.33 8.95
C GLU A 130 17.48 -18.19 9.30
N ARG A 131 16.27 -17.70 9.05
CA ARG A 131 15.01 -18.40 9.29
C ARG A 131 14.49 -19.20 8.09
N ALA A 132 15.23 -19.28 7.02
CA ALA A 132 14.80 -19.94 5.78
C ALA A 132 14.40 -21.41 5.96
N THR A 133 15.08 -22.17 6.82
CA THR A 133 14.86 -23.62 6.99
C THR A 133 13.95 -24.01 8.14
N VAL A 134 13.44 -23.03 8.91
CA VAL A 134 12.54 -23.32 10.04
C VAL A 134 11.08 -23.46 9.59
N TRP A 135 10.24 -23.98 10.47
CA TRP A 135 8.80 -24.11 10.25
C TRP A 135 8.08 -22.83 10.73
N PRO A 136 6.96 -22.42 10.10
CA PRO A 136 6.22 -21.22 10.47
C PRO A 136 5.85 -21.13 11.95
N LYS A 137 5.51 -22.26 12.59
CA LYS A 137 5.15 -22.33 14.03
C LYS A 137 6.27 -21.90 14.99
N THR A 138 7.51 -21.82 14.52
CA THR A 138 8.67 -21.40 15.33
C THR A 138 9.04 -19.93 15.12
N LEU A 139 8.33 -19.23 14.24
CA LEU A 139 8.53 -17.81 13.97
C LEU A 139 7.76 -16.96 14.99
N SER A 140 8.34 -15.84 15.41
CA SER A 140 7.58 -14.79 16.08
C SER A 140 6.59 -14.13 15.12
N GLY A 141 5.59 -13.40 15.63
CA GLY A 141 4.61 -12.68 14.81
C GLY A 141 5.29 -11.76 13.78
N GLY A 142 6.27 -10.97 14.21
CA GLY A 142 7.04 -10.10 13.32
C GLY A 142 7.87 -10.85 12.29
N GLN A 143 8.47 -12.00 12.65
CA GLN A 143 9.16 -12.85 11.68
C GLN A 143 8.20 -13.45 10.65
N ALA A 144 7.05 -13.94 11.09
CA ALA A 144 6.02 -14.45 10.18
C ALA A 144 5.50 -13.37 9.22
N GLN A 145 5.32 -12.14 9.72
CA GLN A 145 4.92 -11.00 8.89
C GLN A 145 5.99 -10.64 7.85
N ARG A 146 7.27 -10.64 8.22
CA ARG A 146 8.39 -10.45 7.27
C ARG A 146 8.43 -11.54 6.20
N VAL A 147 8.15 -12.80 6.54
CA VAL A 147 8.00 -13.89 5.54
C VAL A 147 6.85 -13.60 4.58
N SER A 148 5.72 -13.09 5.08
CA SER A 148 4.57 -12.70 4.23
C SER A 148 4.93 -11.57 3.27
N LEU A 149 5.68 -10.56 3.73
CA LEU A 149 6.22 -9.49 2.90
C LEU A 149 7.20 -10.03 1.84
N ALA A 150 8.15 -10.89 2.22
CA ALA A 150 9.07 -11.52 1.27
C ALA A 150 8.32 -12.31 0.19
N ARG A 151 7.27 -13.06 0.56
CA ARG A 151 6.41 -13.77 -0.39
C ARG A 151 5.67 -12.84 -1.35
N ALA A 152 5.26 -11.67 -0.89
CA ALA A 152 4.60 -10.68 -1.74
C ALA A 152 5.60 -10.02 -2.72
N LEU A 153 6.79 -9.66 -2.24
CA LEU A 153 7.81 -8.94 -3.00
C LEU A 153 8.59 -9.81 -3.99
N VAL A 154 8.78 -11.12 -3.70
CA VAL A 154 9.51 -12.04 -4.59
C VAL A 154 8.90 -12.15 -5.99
N ARG A 155 7.66 -11.69 -6.16
CA ARG A 155 6.93 -11.62 -7.44
C ARG A 155 7.22 -10.34 -8.22
N GLU A 156 8.06 -9.44 -7.68
CA GLU A 156 8.34 -8.11 -8.26
C GLU A 156 7.05 -7.39 -8.69
N PRO A 157 6.12 -7.15 -7.74
CA PRO A 157 4.81 -6.59 -8.06
C PRO A 157 4.93 -5.12 -8.50
N GLU A 158 4.03 -4.71 -9.39
CA GLU A 158 3.77 -3.30 -9.74
C GLU A 158 2.81 -2.66 -8.73
N LEU A 159 1.96 -3.50 -8.09
CA LEU A 159 1.03 -3.10 -7.04
C LEU A 159 1.16 -4.04 -5.84
N LEU A 160 1.46 -3.48 -4.68
CA LEU A 160 1.49 -4.19 -3.40
C LEU A 160 0.32 -3.75 -2.52
N LEU A 161 -0.52 -4.70 -2.15
CA LEU A 161 -1.69 -4.51 -1.29
C LEU A 161 -1.36 -4.98 0.12
N LEU A 162 -1.50 -4.11 1.11
CA LEU A 162 -1.20 -4.38 2.51
C LEU A 162 -2.48 -4.22 3.36
N ASP A 163 -2.97 -5.30 3.94
CA ASP A 163 -4.18 -5.33 4.78
C ASP A 163 -3.79 -5.43 6.26
N GLU A 164 -3.80 -4.31 6.98
CA GLU A 164 -3.44 -4.19 8.40
C GLU A 164 -2.14 -4.95 8.76
N PRO A 165 -1.04 -4.77 8.01
CA PRO A 165 0.14 -5.63 8.12
C PRO A 165 0.88 -5.51 9.46
N PHE A 166 0.55 -4.51 10.27
CA PHE A 166 1.22 -4.21 11.54
C PHE A 166 0.34 -4.46 12.76
N GLY A 167 -0.96 -4.72 12.58
CA GLY A 167 -1.95 -4.75 13.66
C GLY A 167 -1.70 -5.83 14.74
N ALA A 168 -1.08 -6.96 14.38
CA ALA A 168 -0.80 -8.06 15.31
C ALA A 168 0.60 -7.97 15.98
N LEU A 169 1.34 -6.85 15.79
CA LEU A 169 2.71 -6.69 16.26
C LEU A 169 2.77 -5.84 17.54
N ASP A 170 3.71 -6.18 18.45
CA ASP A 170 4.06 -5.31 19.56
C ASP A 170 4.70 -4.00 19.04
N ALA A 171 4.71 -2.95 19.85
CA ALA A 171 5.13 -1.60 19.45
C ALA A 171 6.56 -1.55 18.87
N LEU A 172 7.52 -2.26 19.47
CA LEU A 172 8.92 -2.25 19.01
C LEU A 172 9.08 -2.99 17.68
N THR A 173 8.42 -4.13 17.54
CA THR A 173 8.42 -4.91 16.31
C THR A 173 7.68 -4.17 15.19
N ARG A 174 6.58 -3.51 15.51
CA ARG A 174 5.80 -2.68 14.58
C ARG A 174 6.66 -1.60 13.93
N GLY A 175 7.34 -0.75 14.71
CA GLY A 175 8.20 0.30 14.19
C GLY A 175 9.30 -0.23 13.26
N ARG A 176 9.91 -1.37 13.60
CA ARG A 176 10.94 -2.01 12.74
C ARG A 176 10.36 -2.53 11.43
N VAL A 177 9.13 -3.08 11.42
CA VAL A 177 8.51 -3.58 10.19
C VAL A 177 7.99 -2.43 9.34
N GLN A 178 7.49 -1.35 9.93
CA GLN A 178 7.11 -0.11 9.21
C GLN A 178 8.32 0.50 8.49
N GLN A 179 9.45 0.65 9.19
CA GLN A 179 10.69 1.12 8.57
C GLN A 179 11.13 0.21 7.42
N LEU A 180 11.09 -1.10 7.63
CA LEU A 180 11.41 -2.09 6.58
C LEU A 180 10.49 -1.92 5.35
N VAL A 181 9.19 -1.71 5.53
CA VAL A 181 8.24 -1.49 4.43
C VAL A 181 8.58 -0.22 3.66
N ALA A 182 8.94 0.88 4.34
CA ALA A 182 9.38 2.12 3.70
C ALA A 182 10.64 1.91 2.86
N GLU A 183 11.67 1.24 3.41
CA GLU A 183 12.91 0.91 2.71
C GLU A 183 12.70 0.01 1.48
N LEU A 184 11.79 -0.99 1.60
CA LEU A 184 11.44 -1.88 0.51
C LEU A 184 10.66 -1.14 -0.59
N TRP A 185 9.75 -0.25 -0.21
CA TRP A 185 9.02 0.59 -1.16
C TRP A 185 9.98 1.49 -1.98
N GLU A 186 10.89 2.19 -1.32
CA GLU A 186 11.90 3.03 -1.99
C GLU A 186 12.78 2.23 -2.96
N ARG A 187 13.10 0.98 -2.61
CA ARG A 187 13.95 0.10 -3.41
C ARG A 187 13.22 -0.51 -4.62
N HIS A 188 11.97 -0.93 -4.43
CA HIS A 188 11.20 -1.64 -5.47
C HIS A 188 10.40 -0.70 -6.37
N GLY A 189 10.04 0.50 -5.88
CA GLY A 189 9.31 1.50 -6.67
C GLY A 189 7.89 1.06 -7.08
N CYS A 190 7.31 0.05 -6.44
CA CYS A 190 5.95 -0.38 -6.73
C CYS A 190 4.92 0.55 -6.09
N ALA A 191 3.72 0.67 -6.69
CA ALA A 191 2.60 1.31 -6.03
C ALA A 191 2.18 0.50 -4.79
N ILE A 192 1.85 1.19 -3.68
CA ILE A 192 1.36 0.53 -2.46
C ILE A 192 -0.01 1.08 -2.07
N LEU A 193 -0.96 0.19 -1.78
CA LEU A 193 -2.17 0.51 -1.04
C LEU A 193 -2.11 -0.17 0.33
N LEU A 194 -1.97 0.66 1.38
CA LEU A 194 -1.98 0.23 2.78
C LEU A 194 -3.36 0.45 3.37
N VAL A 195 -4.05 -0.61 3.74
CA VAL A 195 -5.25 -0.54 4.58
C VAL A 195 -4.82 -0.60 6.04
N THR A 196 -5.20 0.41 6.82
CA THR A 196 -4.94 0.47 8.26
C THR A 196 -6.03 1.26 8.98
N HIS A 197 -6.13 1.08 10.28
CA HIS A 197 -6.94 1.92 11.17
C HIS A 197 -6.08 2.88 12.01
N ASP A 198 -4.76 2.81 11.86
CA ASP A 198 -3.81 3.64 12.60
C ASP A 198 -3.40 4.87 11.79
N VAL A 199 -3.79 6.06 12.28
CA VAL A 199 -3.51 7.35 11.65
C VAL A 199 -2.00 7.66 11.60
N GLU A 200 -1.25 7.24 12.62
CA GLU A 200 0.20 7.47 12.66
C GLU A 200 0.92 6.60 11.62
N GLU A 201 0.52 5.33 11.43
CA GLU A 201 1.03 4.48 10.37
C GLU A 201 0.79 5.09 8.98
N ALA A 202 -0.44 5.56 8.74
CA ALA A 202 -0.80 6.20 7.48
C ALA A 202 0.06 7.44 7.20
N LEU A 203 0.21 8.31 8.18
CA LEU A 203 1.01 9.53 8.06
C LEU A 203 2.51 9.25 7.98
N LEU A 204 3.04 8.22 8.62
CA LEU A 204 4.45 7.87 8.55
C LEU A 204 4.86 7.37 7.17
N LEU A 205 4.00 6.58 6.53
CA LEU A 205 4.36 5.80 5.34
C LEU A 205 3.86 6.39 4.03
N ALA A 206 2.61 6.91 3.99
CA ALA A 206 1.95 7.22 2.74
C ALA A 206 2.27 8.64 2.20
N ASP A 207 2.26 8.79 0.87
CA ASP A 207 2.27 10.09 0.19
C ASP A 207 0.89 10.73 0.20
N ARG A 208 -0.15 9.88 0.21
CA ARG A 208 -1.54 10.28 0.22
C ARG A 208 -2.35 9.38 1.14
N VAL A 209 -3.22 9.98 1.94
CA VAL A 209 -4.12 9.28 2.86
C VAL A 209 -5.55 9.50 2.43
N LEU A 210 -6.26 8.42 2.23
CA LEU A 210 -7.69 8.39 1.90
C LEU A 210 -8.47 7.96 3.15
N VAL A 211 -9.58 8.61 3.41
CA VAL A 211 -10.53 8.21 4.46
C VAL A 211 -11.77 7.66 3.79
N MET A 212 -12.04 6.38 4.04
CA MET A 212 -13.23 5.70 3.55
C MET A 212 -14.32 5.74 4.62
N ASP A 213 -15.51 6.14 4.22
CA ASP A 213 -16.71 6.09 5.04
C ASP A 213 -17.90 5.61 4.19
N GLU A 214 -18.77 4.78 4.76
CA GLU A 214 -19.95 4.21 4.10
C GLU A 214 -19.73 3.75 2.66
N GLY A 215 -18.62 3.07 2.40
CA GLY A 215 -18.29 2.51 1.08
C GLY A 215 -17.82 3.52 0.03
N ARG A 216 -17.48 4.75 0.41
CA ARG A 216 -16.99 5.83 -0.46
C ARG A 216 -15.69 6.41 0.07
N ILE A 217 -14.91 7.06 -0.79
CA ILE A 217 -13.81 7.91 -0.35
C ILE A 217 -14.41 9.24 0.08
N ALA A 218 -14.48 9.48 1.40
CA ALA A 218 -15.04 10.68 1.98
C ALA A 218 -14.05 11.85 2.01
N HIS A 219 -12.76 11.56 2.26
CA HIS A 219 -11.72 12.58 2.32
C HIS A 219 -10.42 12.07 1.74
N GLU A 220 -9.60 13.02 1.26
CA GLU A 220 -8.27 12.80 0.76
C GLU A 220 -7.31 13.84 1.33
N LEU A 221 -6.09 13.39 1.70
CA LEU A 221 -5.04 14.22 2.25
C LEU A 221 -3.70 13.87 1.60
N THR A 222 -3.06 14.84 0.96
CA THR A 222 -1.66 14.71 0.53
C THR A 222 -0.75 14.97 1.72
N VAL A 223 0.25 14.11 1.93
CA VAL A 223 1.21 14.21 3.03
C VAL A 223 2.51 14.78 2.50
N ASP A 224 2.59 16.10 2.45
CA ASP A 224 3.79 16.84 1.99
C ASP A 224 4.77 17.04 3.15
N LEU A 225 5.29 15.93 3.69
CA LEU A 225 6.30 15.90 4.74
C LEU A 225 7.52 15.10 4.28
N PRO A 226 8.74 15.62 4.48
CA PRO A 226 9.96 14.89 4.12
C PRO A 226 10.11 13.61 4.94
N ARG A 227 10.69 12.57 4.34
CA ARG A 227 11.06 11.32 5.02
C ARG A 227 12.52 11.36 5.49
N PRO A 228 12.86 10.79 6.66
CA PRO A 228 11.96 10.16 7.64
C PRO A 228 11.11 11.19 8.39
N ARG A 229 9.83 10.86 8.60
CA ARG A 229 8.87 11.75 9.26
C ARG A 229 9.01 11.71 10.78
N ASP A 230 8.99 12.88 11.40
CA ASP A 230 9.03 13.03 12.85
C ASP A 230 7.61 13.17 13.41
N LEU A 231 7.20 12.22 14.26
CA LEU A 231 5.90 12.17 14.92
C LEU A 231 5.63 13.41 15.81
N THR A 232 6.70 14.09 16.24
CA THR A 232 6.63 15.26 17.13
C THR A 232 6.60 16.58 16.37
N ALA A 233 6.85 16.57 15.07
CA ALA A 233 6.82 17.77 14.25
C ALA A 233 5.43 18.43 14.27
N PRO A 234 5.32 19.76 14.40
CA PRO A 234 4.04 20.47 14.45
C PRO A 234 3.12 20.17 13.25
N GLU A 235 3.71 20.05 12.06
CA GLU A 235 3.00 19.73 10.82
C GLU A 235 2.41 18.31 10.88
N PHE A 236 3.16 17.33 11.40
CA PHE A 236 2.69 15.96 11.59
C PHE A 236 1.51 15.93 12.58
N VAL A 237 1.64 16.62 13.71
CA VAL A 237 0.59 16.71 14.73
C VAL A 237 -0.68 17.34 14.15
N THR A 238 -0.53 18.37 13.31
CA THR A 238 -1.65 19.05 12.64
C THR A 238 -2.38 18.11 11.69
N LEU A 239 -1.65 17.37 10.84
CA LEU A 239 -2.25 16.41 9.90
C LEU A 239 -2.92 15.26 10.66
N ARG A 240 -2.30 14.77 11.74
CA ARG A 240 -2.87 13.75 12.62
C ARG A 240 -4.21 14.20 13.21
N ALA A 241 -4.26 15.41 13.76
CA ALA A 241 -5.50 15.97 14.33
C ALA A 241 -6.60 16.09 13.28
N ARG A 242 -6.27 16.49 12.04
CA ARG A 242 -7.20 16.58 10.92
C ARG A 242 -7.80 15.22 10.56
N LEU A 243 -6.97 14.18 10.44
CA LEU A 243 -7.42 12.82 10.14
C LEU A 243 -8.28 12.24 11.26
N LEU A 244 -7.90 12.45 12.53
CA LEU A 244 -8.71 12.02 13.68
C LEU A 244 -10.08 12.70 13.71
N ASN A 245 -10.16 13.98 13.33
CA ASN A 245 -11.42 14.68 13.20
C ASN A 245 -12.30 14.08 12.10
N TRP A 246 -11.75 13.77 10.93
CA TRP A 246 -12.49 13.12 9.83
C TRP A 246 -12.98 11.72 10.19
N LEU A 247 -12.24 11.01 11.06
CA LEU A 247 -12.64 9.71 11.60
C LEU A 247 -13.62 9.82 12.79
N GLY A 248 -14.04 11.03 13.18
CA GLY A 248 -14.99 11.23 14.27
C GLY A 248 -14.45 10.94 15.68
N VAL A 249 -13.11 10.82 15.85
CA VAL A 249 -12.49 10.46 17.12
C VAL A 249 -12.38 11.66 18.09
N THR A 250 -12.46 12.90 17.58
CA THR A 250 -12.26 14.14 18.36
C THR A 250 -13.55 14.80 18.87
N GLY A 251 -14.71 14.12 18.79
CA GLY A 251 -16.04 14.71 19.08
C GLY A 251 -16.53 14.65 20.53
N THR A 252 -15.69 14.38 21.57
CA THR A 252 -16.22 14.13 22.93
C THR A 252 -15.58 14.96 24.04
N LEU A 253 -14.99 16.13 23.76
CA LEU A 253 -14.44 17.01 24.81
C LEU A 253 -15.19 18.37 24.97
N GLU A 254 -16.32 18.57 24.31
CA GLU A 254 -17.18 19.73 24.57
C GLU A 254 -18.50 19.24 25.14
N GLY A 255 -18.66 19.22 26.46
CA GLY A 255 -19.96 19.00 27.06
C GLY A 255 -20.00 18.45 28.48
N THR A 256 -19.24 19.02 29.44
CA THR A 256 -19.62 18.98 30.85
C THR A 256 -19.12 20.26 31.54
N SER A 257 -19.83 21.35 31.33
CA SER A 257 -19.85 22.49 32.22
C SER A 257 -21.32 22.91 32.37
N SER A 258 -21.94 22.41 33.42
CA SER A 258 -23.09 23.02 34.09
C SER A 258 -23.13 22.56 35.52
#